data_acd7488b65458b6ed00af983a5560747
#
_entry.id   acd7488b65458b6ed00af983a5560747
#
_cell.length_a   1.000
_cell.length_b   1.000
_cell.length_c   1.000
_cell.angle_alpha   90.00
_cell.angle_beta   90.00
_cell.angle_gamma   90.00
#
_symmetry.space_group_name_H-M   'P 1'
#
loop_
_entity.id
_entity.type
_entity.pdbx_description
1 polymer ?
#
loop_
_entity_poly.entity_id
_entity_poly.type
_entity_poly.pdbx_seq_one_letter_code
_entity_poly.pdbx_strand_id
1 'polypeptide(L)'
;MKNLLSVFIITTLFTSCILLSGCDEQKPASKSVYLLLDTSGTYTQELVKAQSIMNYLLATLDSGDSIAIARIDSGSFNEKDIIAKTTFDSRPSTTNNQKRVFKQKVDTFVANLEKGSFRTDITGGILQAADFVNETQAGEKYVLIFSDLEEELQKGHIRDFPLDMQGIQVVALNVTKLRSDNIDPREFKNRLDHWQQRVENGGGSW
;
A
#
# COMPACT_ATOMS: atom_id res chain seq x y z
N MET A 1 -7.57 19.86 66.12
CA MET A 1 -7.07 18.49 65.76
C MET A 1 -7.90 17.79 64.70
N LYS A 2 -9.24 17.83 64.75
CA LYS A 2 -10.10 17.19 63.72
C LYS A 2 -9.92 17.74 62.31
N ASN A 3 -9.70 19.04 62.14
CA ASN A 3 -9.55 19.66 60.81
C ASN A 3 -8.19 19.38 60.17
N LEU A 4 -7.10 19.18 60.95
CA LEU A 4 -5.79 18.82 60.43
C LEU A 4 -5.76 17.39 59.87
N LEU A 5 -6.45 16.48 60.51
CA LEU A 5 -6.55 15.08 60.08
C LEU A 5 -7.35 14.95 58.78
N SER A 6 -8.41 15.76 58.60
CA SER A 6 -9.23 15.81 57.40
C SER A 6 -8.45 16.31 56.16
N VAL A 7 -7.62 17.34 56.35
CA VAL A 7 -6.74 17.91 55.26
C VAL A 7 -5.67 16.89 54.87
N PHE A 8 -5.10 16.13 55.80
CA PHE A 8 -4.07 15.12 55.52
C PHE A 8 -4.63 13.95 54.75
N ILE A 9 -5.89 13.52 55.03
CA ILE A 9 -6.58 12.41 54.31
C ILE A 9 -6.93 12.84 52.87
N ILE A 10 -7.35 14.10 52.67
CA ILE A 10 -7.68 14.62 51.32
C ILE A 10 -6.43 14.77 50.46
N THR A 11 -5.29 15.22 51.03
CA THR A 11 -4.03 15.32 50.28
C THR A 11 -3.47 13.95 49.90
N THR A 12 -3.54 12.95 50.77
CA THR A 12 -3.08 11.59 50.42
C THR A 12 -3.94 10.92 49.34
N LEU A 13 -5.24 11.19 49.34
CA LEU A 13 -6.17 10.65 48.34
C LEU A 13 -5.91 11.28 46.94
N PHE A 14 -5.59 12.60 46.94
CA PHE A 14 -5.31 13.29 45.66
C PHE A 14 -3.95 12.88 45.05
N THR A 15 -2.95 12.59 45.88
CA THR A 15 -1.62 12.14 45.42
C THR A 15 -1.67 10.71 44.88
N SER A 16 -2.59 9.85 45.37
CA SER A 16 -2.75 8.48 44.88
C SER A 16 -3.35 8.37 43.48
N CYS A 17 -4.15 9.36 43.04
CA CYS A 17 -4.76 9.37 41.70
C CYS A 17 -3.76 9.74 40.57
N ILE A 18 -2.63 10.40 40.88
CA ILE A 18 -1.65 10.87 39.88
C ILE A 18 -0.71 9.72 39.45
N LEU A 19 -0.62 8.63 40.24
CA LEU A 19 0.30 7.52 39.95
C LEU A 19 -0.33 6.43 39.03
N LEU A 20 -1.58 6.58 38.61
CA LEU A 20 -2.27 5.67 37.70
C LEU A 20 -2.24 6.10 36.23
N SER A 21 -1.42 7.11 35.88
CA SER A 21 -1.06 7.36 34.48
C SER A 21 -0.13 6.26 34.01
N GLY A 22 -0.68 5.06 33.81
CA GLY A 22 0.02 3.99 33.12
C GLY A 22 0.42 4.54 31.76
N CYS A 23 1.68 4.40 31.38
CA CYS A 23 2.12 4.53 30.00
C CYS A 23 1.27 3.54 29.21
N ASP A 24 0.27 4.03 28.51
CA ASP A 24 -0.35 3.30 27.43
C ASP A 24 0.74 3.21 26.36
N GLU A 25 1.39 2.06 26.28
CA GLU A 25 2.38 1.75 25.26
C GLU A 25 1.58 1.70 23.95
N GLN A 26 1.48 2.87 23.29
CA GLN A 26 0.82 2.97 22.00
C GLN A 26 1.51 1.98 21.08
N LYS A 27 0.85 0.87 20.81
CA LYS A 27 1.31 -0.04 19.76
C LYS A 27 1.51 0.77 18.49
N PRO A 28 2.62 0.62 17.79
CA PRO A 28 2.81 1.29 16.52
C PRO A 28 1.59 1.02 15.64
N ALA A 29 1.16 2.06 14.92
CA ALA A 29 0.02 1.95 14.03
C ALA A 29 0.27 0.81 13.02
N SER A 30 -0.73 -0.06 12.84
CA SER A 30 -0.63 -1.11 11.82
C SER A 30 -0.48 -0.49 10.44
N LYS A 31 0.23 -1.20 9.56
CA LYS A 31 0.47 -0.79 8.17
C LYS A 31 -0.40 -1.60 7.22
N SER A 32 -0.90 -0.93 6.20
CA SER A 32 -1.53 -1.59 5.06
C SER A 32 -0.80 -1.20 3.78
N VAL A 33 -0.31 -2.19 3.07
CA VAL A 33 0.48 -2.00 1.85
C VAL A 33 -0.19 -2.71 0.69
N TYR A 34 -0.45 -1.98 -0.38
CA TYR A 34 -0.92 -2.55 -1.63
C TYR A 34 0.13 -2.32 -2.73
N LEU A 35 0.65 -3.39 -3.31
CA LEU A 35 1.61 -3.34 -4.39
C LEU A 35 0.93 -3.67 -5.72
N LEU A 36 0.89 -2.70 -6.63
CA LEU A 36 0.45 -2.84 -8.00
C LEU A 36 1.64 -3.21 -8.89
N LEU A 37 1.52 -4.32 -9.60
CA LEU A 37 2.52 -4.80 -10.55
C LEU A 37 2.05 -4.59 -11.98
N ASP A 38 2.74 -3.77 -12.71
CA ASP A 38 2.55 -3.68 -14.14
C ASP A 38 3.01 -5.00 -14.81
N THR A 39 2.08 -5.62 -15.50
CA THR A 39 2.32 -6.85 -16.26
C THR A 39 2.21 -6.63 -17.76
N SER A 40 2.27 -5.39 -18.24
CA SER A 40 2.31 -5.09 -19.67
C SER A 40 3.49 -5.77 -20.35
N GLY A 41 3.35 -6.09 -21.64
CA GLY A 41 4.35 -6.87 -22.37
C GLY A 41 5.75 -6.26 -22.40
N THR A 42 5.85 -4.94 -22.25
CA THR A 42 7.13 -4.20 -22.19
C THR A 42 7.75 -4.25 -20.79
N TYR A 43 6.96 -4.50 -19.75
CA TYR A 43 7.38 -4.39 -18.35
C TYR A 43 7.61 -5.75 -17.66
N THR A 44 7.23 -6.86 -18.28
CA THR A 44 7.39 -8.22 -17.69
C THR A 44 8.83 -8.56 -17.31
N GLN A 45 9.83 -8.00 -18.00
CA GLN A 45 11.26 -8.21 -17.68
C GLN A 45 11.68 -7.59 -16.34
N GLU A 46 10.92 -6.64 -15.84
CA GLU A 46 11.18 -5.94 -14.58
C GLU A 46 10.66 -6.68 -13.34
N LEU A 47 9.85 -7.72 -13.53
CA LEU A 47 9.18 -8.43 -12.41
C LEU A 47 10.13 -9.08 -11.40
N VAL A 48 11.36 -9.40 -11.80
CA VAL A 48 12.39 -9.88 -10.86
C VAL A 48 12.75 -8.80 -9.82
N LYS A 49 12.75 -7.52 -10.24
CA LYS A 49 12.94 -6.41 -9.29
C LYS A 49 11.74 -6.28 -8.35
N ALA A 50 10.53 -6.47 -8.88
CA ALA A 50 9.31 -6.47 -8.06
C ALA A 50 9.34 -7.57 -6.98
N GLN A 51 9.85 -8.77 -7.29
CA GLN A 51 10.05 -9.82 -6.29
C GLN A 51 11.02 -9.39 -5.17
N SER A 52 12.06 -8.63 -5.49
CA SER A 52 13.00 -8.10 -4.49
C SER A 52 12.30 -7.11 -3.56
N ILE A 53 11.46 -6.23 -4.10
CA ILE A 53 10.63 -5.29 -3.33
C ILE A 53 9.66 -6.06 -2.42
N MET A 54 8.96 -7.06 -2.95
CA MET A 54 8.07 -7.91 -2.16
C MET A 54 8.81 -8.59 -1.00
N ASN A 55 10.01 -9.13 -1.25
CA ASN A 55 10.80 -9.76 -0.19
C ASN A 55 11.17 -8.75 0.91
N TYR A 56 11.50 -7.52 0.54
CA TYR A 56 11.74 -6.44 1.50
C TYR A 56 10.49 -6.12 2.31
N LEU A 57 9.32 -5.97 1.67
CA LEU A 57 8.05 -5.73 2.36
C LEU A 57 7.73 -6.84 3.35
N LEU A 58 7.85 -8.11 2.93
CA LEU A 58 7.62 -9.25 3.83
C LEU A 58 8.61 -9.32 5.00
N ALA A 59 9.82 -8.79 4.84
CA ALA A 59 10.80 -8.71 5.92
C ALA A 59 10.50 -7.60 6.93
N THR A 60 9.87 -6.50 6.49
CA THR A 60 9.67 -5.28 7.29
C THR A 60 8.26 -5.15 7.88
N LEU A 61 7.27 -5.82 7.30
CA LEU A 61 5.91 -5.84 7.85
C LEU A 61 5.83 -6.77 9.06
N ASP A 62 5.05 -6.38 10.05
CA ASP A 62 4.91 -7.07 11.33
C ASP A 62 3.55 -7.79 11.47
N SER A 63 3.37 -8.45 12.59
CA SER A 63 2.09 -9.05 13.00
C SER A 63 1.02 -7.96 13.13
N GLY A 64 -0.14 -8.17 12.52
CA GLY A 64 -1.24 -7.19 12.45
C GLY A 64 -1.20 -6.29 11.21
N ASP A 65 -0.10 -6.24 10.47
CA ASP A 65 -0.03 -5.51 9.21
C ASP A 65 -0.77 -6.25 8.10
N SER A 66 -1.15 -5.51 7.07
CA SER A 66 -1.84 -6.04 5.90
C SER A 66 -1.03 -5.82 4.62
N ILE A 67 -1.07 -6.78 3.72
CA ILE A 67 -0.44 -6.69 2.42
C ILE A 67 -1.33 -7.30 1.34
N ALA A 68 -1.39 -6.64 0.19
CA ALA A 68 -1.92 -7.20 -1.03
C ALA A 68 -0.97 -6.94 -2.20
N ILE A 69 -0.95 -7.83 -3.16
CA ILE A 69 -0.29 -7.64 -4.45
C ILE A 69 -1.30 -7.96 -5.55
N ALA A 70 -1.44 -7.05 -6.50
CA ALA A 70 -2.27 -7.24 -7.67
C ALA A 70 -1.50 -6.87 -8.94
N ARG A 71 -1.92 -7.45 -10.05
CA ARG A 71 -1.44 -7.05 -11.36
C ARG A 71 -2.26 -5.88 -11.91
N ILE A 72 -1.63 -5.05 -12.70
CA ILE A 72 -2.31 -4.09 -13.57
C ILE A 72 -2.59 -4.79 -14.90
N ASP A 73 -3.84 -4.82 -15.33
CA ASP A 73 -4.28 -5.47 -16.56
C ASP A 73 -5.20 -4.52 -17.37
N SER A 74 -5.73 -5.00 -18.48
CA SER A 74 -6.57 -4.26 -19.44
C SER A 74 -7.90 -3.73 -18.89
N GLY A 75 -8.28 -4.11 -17.70
CA GLY A 75 -9.47 -3.66 -16.99
C GLY A 75 -9.31 -4.00 -15.53
N SER A 76 -8.41 -3.29 -14.85
CA SER A 76 -8.17 -3.43 -13.41
C SER A 76 -9.42 -3.04 -12.61
N PHE A 77 -9.39 -3.16 -11.31
CA PHE A 77 -10.54 -3.09 -10.41
C PHE A 77 -11.37 -4.39 -10.43
N ASN A 78 -10.68 -5.52 -10.41
CA ASN A 78 -11.31 -6.84 -10.34
C ASN A 78 -10.56 -7.75 -9.36
N GLU A 79 -11.30 -8.47 -8.52
CA GLU A 79 -10.70 -9.40 -7.53
C GLU A 79 -9.79 -10.47 -8.16
N LYS A 80 -10.02 -10.88 -9.42
CA LYS A 80 -9.18 -11.82 -10.15
C LYS A 80 -7.76 -11.28 -10.43
N ASP A 81 -7.56 -9.96 -10.34
CA ASP A 81 -6.26 -9.34 -10.55
C ASP A 81 -5.41 -9.36 -9.28
N ILE A 82 -6.02 -9.66 -8.13
CA ILE A 82 -5.32 -9.83 -6.86
C ILE A 82 -4.59 -11.17 -6.86
N ILE A 83 -3.26 -11.12 -6.87
CA ILE A 83 -2.38 -12.29 -6.84
C ILE A 83 -2.37 -12.92 -5.45
N ALA A 84 -2.23 -12.09 -4.43
CA ALA A 84 -2.26 -12.48 -3.03
C ALA A 84 -2.69 -11.32 -2.14
N LYS A 85 -3.49 -11.60 -1.10
CA LYS A 85 -3.81 -10.65 -0.04
C LYS A 85 -3.87 -11.36 1.31
N THR A 86 -3.45 -10.68 2.38
CA THR A 86 -3.53 -11.17 3.75
C THR A 86 -3.39 -10.04 4.76
N THR A 87 -4.05 -10.19 5.91
CA THR A 87 -3.70 -9.49 7.15
C THR A 87 -2.96 -10.48 8.03
N PHE A 88 -1.79 -10.11 8.52
CA PHE A 88 -0.98 -10.98 9.35
C PHE A 88 -1.59 -11.15 10.73
N ASP A 89 -1.59 -12.39 11.23
CA ASP A 89 -2.05 -12.73 12.56
C ASP A 89 -1.21 -12.01 13.63
N SER A 90 -1.80 -11.76 14.79
CA SER A 90 -1.07 -11.15 15.91
C SER A 90 0.01 -12.05 16.50
N ARG A 91 -0.01 -13.36 16.20
CA ARG A 91 0.97 -14.34 16.67
C ARG A 91 2.14 -14.47 15.70
N PRO A 92 3.40 -14.18 16.11
CA PRO A 92 4.54 -14.15 15.20
C PRO A 92 4.80 -15.46 14.43
N SER A 93 4.54 -16.62 15.04
CA SER A 93 4.71 -17.93 14.39
C SER A 93 3.72 -18.11 13.22
N THR A 94 2.48 -17.69 13.40
CA THR A 94 1.44 -17.70 12.34
C THR A 94 1.81 -16.71 11.24
N THR A 95 2.21 -15.49 11.61
CA THR A 95 2.66 -14.45 10.67
C THR A 95 3.80 -14.97 9.78
N ASN A 96 4.82 -15.61 10.34
CA ASN A 96 5.93 -16.15 9.56
C ASN A 96 5.46 -17.22 8.56
N ASN A 97 4.47 -18.03 8.92
CA ASN A 97 3.88 -19.00 8.00
C ASN A 97 3.07 -18.30 6.90
N GLN A 98 2.27 -17.29 7.25
CA GLN A 98 1.50 -16.50 6.29
C GLN A 98 2.41 -15.79 5.28
N LYS A 99 3.50 -15.17 5.73
CA LYS A 99 4.50 -14.53 4.85
C LYS A 99 5.09 -15.52 3.84
N ARG A 100 5.40 -16.75 4.28
CA ARG A 100 5.93 -17.80 3.41
C ARG A 100 4.92 -18.24 2.36
N VAL A 101 3.66 -18.46 2.76
CA VAL A 101 2.57 -18.82 1.84
C VAL A 101 2.29 -17.69 0.86
N PHE A 102 2.29 -16.44 1.34
CA PHE A 102 2.12 -15.26 0.50
C PHE A 102 3.23 -15.18 -0.57
N LYS A 103 4.48 -15.29 -0.15
CA LYS A 103 5.63 -15.31 -1.06
C LYS A 103 5.50 -16.40 -2.12
N GLN A 104 5.15 -17.61 -1.72
CA GLN A 104 4.99 -18.73 -2.66
C GLN A 104 3.94 -18.46 -3.73
N LYS A 105 2.80 -17.82 -3.38
CA LYS A 105 1.77 -17.44 -4.35
C LYS A 105 2.30 -16.46 -5.39
N VAL A 106 3.04 -15.44 -4.94
CA VAL A 106 3.60 -14.42 -5.85
C VAL A 106 4.70 -15.01 -6.73
N ASP A 107 5.60 -15.81 -6.16
CA ASP A 107 6.65 -16.48 -6.94
C ASP A 107 6.05 -17.40 -8.00
N THR A 108 4.99 -18.14 -7.65
CA THR A 108 4.27 -19.00 -8.61
C THR A 108 3.61 -18.16 -9.70
N PHE A 109 3.01 -17.02 -9.37
CA PHE A 109 2.43 -16.12 -10.36
C PHE A 109 3.49 -15.63 -11.35
N VAL A 110 4.61 -15.10 -10.83
CA VAL A 110 5.70 -14.57 -11.69
C VAL A 110 6.29 -15.66 -12.58
N ALA A 111 6.50 -16.88 -12.06
CA ALA A 111 7.04 -18.00 -12.81
C ALA A 111 6.10 -18.49 -13.94
N ASN A 112 4.78 -18.31 -13.77
CA ASN A 112 3.77 -18.76 -14.73
C ASN A 112 3.26 -17.64 -15.65
N LEU A 113 3.80 -16.44 -15.54
CA LEU A 113 3.38 -15.33 -16.38
C LEU A 113 3.99 -15.47 -17.79
N GLU A 114 3.27 -16.19 -18.67
CA GLU A 114 3.72 -16.43 -20.05
C GLU A 114 3.52 -15.22 -20.98
N LYS A 115 2.48 -14.44 -20.73
CA LYS A 115 2.14 -13.27 -21.56
C LYS A 115 1.76 -12.10 -20.66
N GLY A 116 2.32 -10.94 -20.97
CA GLY A 116 1.94 -9.69 -20.34
C GLY A 116 0.56 -9.21 -20.77
N SER A 117 0.02 -8.24 -20.04
CA SER A 117 -1.20 -7.53 -20.41
C SER A 117 -1.02 -6.77 -21.73
N PHE A 118 -2.11 -6.67 -22.50
CA PHE A 118 -2.13 -5.84 -23.73
C PHE A 118 -2.35 -4.36 -23.45
N ARG A 119 -2.85 -4.03 -22.27
CA ARG A 119 -3.17 -2.67 -21.85
C ARG A 119 -2.91 -2.51 -20.36
N THR A 120 -2.89 -1.26 -19.90
CA THR A 120 -2.48 -0.90 -18.55
C THR A 120 -3.52 0.05 -17.96
N ASP A 121 -4.41 -0.45 -17.09
CA ASP A 121 -5.43 0.33 -16.36
C ASP A 121 -4.92 0.63 -14.95
N ILE A 122 -4.02 1.62 -14.85
CA ILE A 122 -3.42 2.03 -13.57
C ILE A 122 -4.49 2.62 -12.65
N THR A 123 -5.36 3.45 -13.19
CA THR A 123 -6.45 4.07 -12.41
C THR A 123 -7.33 3.03 -11.75
N GLY A 124 -7.75 2.00 -12.47
CA GLY A 124 -8.51 0.88 -11.90
C GLY A 124 -7.75 0.15 -10.80
N GLY A 125 -6.44 -0.06 -10.99
CA GLY A 125 -5.58 -0.64 -9.98
C GLY A 125 -5.49 0.22 -8.70
N ILE A 126 -5.31 1.54 -8.85
CA ILE A 126 -5.28 2.48 -7.71
C ILE A 126 -6.60 2.49 -6.93
N LEU A 127 -7.75 2.45 -7.61
CA LEU A 127 -9.05 2.36 -6.96
C LEU A 127 -9.17 1.09 -6.10
N GLN A 128 -8.80 -0.05 -6.66
CA GLN A 128 -8.80 -1.33 -5.93
C GLN A 128 -7.83 -1.29 -4.74
N ALA A 129 -6.68 -0.65 -4.91
CA ALA A 129 -5.71 -0.48 -3.85
C ALA A 129 -6.25 0.40 -2.72
N ALA A 130 -6.90 1.52 -3.05
CA ALA A 130 -7.51 2.44 -2.09
C ALA A 130 -8.61 1.75 -1.28
N ASP A 131 -9.48 0.98 -1.95
CA ASP A 131 -10.51 0.19 -1.26
C ASP A 131 -9.88 -0.78 -0.25
N PHE A 132 -8.89 -1.56 -0.68
CA PHE A 132 -8.24 -2.53 0.21
C PHE A 132 -7.60 -1.86 1.43
N VAL A 133 -6.77 -0.81 1.25
CA VAL A 133 -6.07 -0.19 2.37
C VAL A 133 -7.03 0.54 3.32
N ASN A 134 -8.18 1.00 2.83
CA ASN A 134 -9.22 1.61 3.65
C ASN A 134 -10.02 0.57 4.45
N GLU A 135 -10.30 -0.60 3.88
CA GLU A 135 -10.97 -1.71 4.57
C GLU A 135 -10.17 -2.24 5.76
N THR A 136 -8.83 -2.21 5.70
CA THR A 136 -7.96 -2.71 6.79
C THR A 136 -7.98 -1.85 8.05
N GLN A 137 -8.47 -0.61 7.98
CA GLN A 137 -8.45 0.37 9.08
C GLN A 137 -7.04 0.60 9.66
N ALA A 138 -6.00 0.35 8.88
CA ALA A 138 -4.61 0.58 9.29
C ALA A 138 -4.35 2.08 9.51
N GLY A 139 -3.47 2.40 10.46
CA GLY A 139 -3.07 3.77 10.73
C GLY A 139 -2.13 4.34 9.67
N GLU A 140 -1.36 3.48 9.00
CA GLU A 140 -0.49 3.85 7.89
C GLU A 140 -0.91 3.07 6.63
N LYS A 141 -1.15 3.80 5.53
CA LYS A 141 -1.67 3.24 4.28
C LYS A 141 -0.76 3.58 3.11
N TYR A 142 -0.30 2.55 2.40
CA TYR A 142 0.63 2.69 1.29
C TYR A 142 0.10 2.00 0.04
N VAL A 143 0.19 2.70 -1.09
CA VAL A 143 -0.02 2.14 -2.42
C VAL A 143 1.28 2.28 -3.21
N LEU A 144 1.89 1.16 -3.55
CA LEU A 144 3.13 1.09 -4.30
C LEU A 144 2.80 0.72 -5.75
N ILE A 145 3.25 1.51 -6.72
CA ILE A 145 2.97 1.29 -8.14
C ILE A 145 4.28 0.95 -8.83
N PHE A 146 4.45 -0.32 -9.17
CA PHE A 146 5.61 -0.81 -9.93
C PHE A 146 5.28 -0.83 -11.42
N SER A 147 5.53 0.29 -12.11
CA SER A 147 5.14 0.55 -13.51
C SER A 147 5.98 1.67 -14.09
N ASP A 148 6.01 1.79 -15.41
CA ASP A 148 6.50 2.98 -16.13
C ASP A 148 5.49 4.15 -16.11
N LEU A 149 4.32 3.93 -15.49
CA LEU A 149 3.21 4.89 -15.34
C LEU A 149 2.53 5.29 -16.66
N GLU A 150 2.74 4.54 -17.72
CA GLU A 150 1.99 4.74 -18.97
C GLU A 150 0.64 4.02 -18.88
N GLU A 151 -0.44 4.79 -18.77
CA GLU A 151 -1.79 4.24 -18.76
C GLU A 151 -2.32 4.08 -20.18
N GLU A 152 -2.69 2.87 -20.52
CA GLU A 152 -3.30 2.55 -21.82
C GLU A 152 -4.64 1.85 -21.63
N LEU A 153 -5.73 2.62 -21.70
CA LEU A 153 -7.08 2.12 -21.48
C LEU A 153 -7.67 1.45 -22.72
N GLN A 154 -8.56 0.49 -22.50
CA GLN A 154 -9.35 -0.10 -23.57
C GLN A 154 -10.29 0.96 -24.15
N LYS A 155 -10.48 0.94 -25.48
CA LYS A 155 -11.39 1.88 -26.16
C LYS A 155 -12.80 1.84 -25.54
N GLY A 156 -13.25 3.00 -25.11
CA GLY A 156 -14.56 3.16 -24.44
C GLY A 156 -14.51 3.08 -22.91
N HIS A 157 -13.38 2.72 -22.29
CA HIS A 157 -13.17 2.88 -20.87
C HIS A 157 -12.75 4.31 -20.57
N ILE A 158 -13.44 4.92 -19.61
CA ILE A 158 -13.16 6.29 -19.14
C ILE A 158 -12.78 6.19 -17.68
N ARG A 159 -11.60 6.74 -17.33
CA ARG A 159 -11.06 6.82 -15.98
C ARG A 159 -10.81 8.26 -15.52
N ASP A 160 -11.47 9.22 -16.20
CA ASP A 160 -11.36 10.64 -15.90
C ASP A 160 -12.35 11.04 -14.78
N PHE A 161 -12.05 10.58 -13.57
CA PHE A 161 -12.79 10.96 -12.36
C PHE A 161 -11.81 11.12 -11.18
N PRO A 162 -12.17 11.88 -10.14
CA PRO A 162 -11.34 12.09 -8.97
C PRO A 162 -11.04 10.74 -8.25
N LEU A 163 -9.82 10.60 -7.80
CA LEU A 163 -9.42 9.51 -6.89
C LEU A 163 -9.71 9.95 -5.44
N ASP A 164 -10.20 9.05 -4.60
CA ASP A 164 -10.27 9.28 -3.15
C ASP A 164 -9.06 8.59 -2.50
N MET A 165 -8.03 9.40 -2.22
CA MET A 165 -6.73 8.94 -1.70
C MET A 165 -6.45 9.47 -0.30
N GLN A 166 -7.46 9.95 0.42
CA GLN A 166 -7.27 10.59 1.71
C GLN A 166 -6.50 9.70 2.70
N GLY A 167 -5.36 10.22 3.18
CA GLY A 167 -4.50 9.52 4.14
C GLY A 167 -3.72 8.34 3.54
N ILE A 168 -3.66 8.21 2.22
CA ILE A 168 -2.91 7.17 1.52
C ILE A 168 -1.62 7.78 0.96
N GLN A 169 -0.48 7.15 1.24
CA GLN A 169 0.78 7.47 0.59
C GLN A 169 0.98 6.60 -0.65
N VAL A 170 1.16 7.26 -1.79
CA VAL A 170 1.45 6.58 -3.06
C VAL A 170 2.93 6.71 -3.38
N VAL A 171 3.55 5.62 -3.81
CA VAL A 171 4.96 5.60 -4.21
C VAL A 171 5.10 4.90 -5.56
N ALA A 172 5.57 5.62 -6.54
CA ALA A 172 5.92 5.03 -7.83
C ALA A 172 7.32 4.40 -7.77
N LEU A 173 7.41 3.15 -8.20
CA LEU A 173 8.63 2.34 -8.13
C LEU A 173 9.08 1.93 -9.53
N ASN A 174 10.39 2.00 -9.76
CA ASN A 174 11.03 1.56 -11.00
C ASN A 174 10.41 2.20 -12.27
N VAL A 175 10.12 3.51 -12.21
CA VAL A 175 9.57 4.24 -13.36
C VAL A 175 10.63 4.33 -14.44
N THR A 176 10.48 3.50 -15.47
CA THR A 176 11.42 3.46 -16.59
C THR A 176 11.03 4.47 -17.68
N LYS A 177 12.03 4.92 -18.44
CA LYS A 177 11.77 5.77 -19.61
C LYS A 177 11.22 4.95 -20.76
N LEU A 178 10.22 5.50 -21.43
CA LEU A 178 9.69 4.97 -22.67
C LEU A 178 10.57 5.39 -23.86
N ARG A 179 10.35 4.77 -25.01
CA ARG A 179 11.04 5.17 -26.24
C ARG A 179 10.66 6.59 -26.66
N SER A 180 9.43 7.01 -26.45
CA SER A 180 8.94 8.37 -26.68
C SER A 180 9.70 9.41 -25.86
N ASP A 181 10.04 9.08 -24.59
CA ASP A 181 10.78 9.97 -23.69
C ASP A 181 12.21 10.28 -24.19
N ASN A 182 12.77 9.44 -25.06
CA ASN A 182 14.06 9.71 -25.70
C ASN A 182 13.92 10.73 -26.83
N ILE A 183 12.73 10.88 -27.40
CA ILE A 183 12.43 11.86 -28.46
C ILE A 183 12.02 13.18 -27.79
N ASP A 184 11.15 13.15 -26.80
CA ASP A 184 10.79 14.30 -25.99
C ASP A 184 10.87 14.00 -24.49
N PRO A 185 11.96 14.38 -23.80
CA PRO A 185 12.13 14.14 -22.37
C PRO A 185 11.06 14.78 -21.47
N ARG A 186 10.27 15.72 -21.98
CA ARG A 186 9.18 16.36 -21.22
C ARG A 186 8.04 15.39 -20.98
N GLU A 187 7.84 14.42 -21.87
CA GLU A 187 6.77 13.41 -21.72
C GLU A 187 6.93 12.60 -20.43
N PHE A 188 8.16 12.18 -20.10
CA PHE A 188 8.46 11.50 -18.85
C PHE A 188 8.06 12.33 -17.63
N LYS A 189 8.44 13.62 -17.62
CA LYS A 189 8.10 14.51 -16.51
C LYS A 189 6.59 14.74 -16.42
N ASN A 190 5.93 15.02 -17.55
CA ASN A 190 4.50 15.24 -17.62
C ASN A 190 3.71 14.03 -17.08
N ARG A 191 4.18 12.81 -17.35
CA ARG A 191 3.58 11.58 -16.86
C ARG A 191 3.68 11.46 -15.33
N LEU A 192 4.84 11.78 -14.75
CA LEU A 192 5.03 11.84 -13.30
C LEU A 192 4.14 12.93 -12.67
N ASP A 193 4.18 14.14 -13.21
CA ASP A 193 3.42 15.30 -12.71
C ASP A 193 1.90 15.01 -12.77
N HIS A 194 1.43 14.31 -13.82
CA HIS A 194 0.04 13.90 -13.97
C HIS A 194 -0.42 12.99 -12.82
N TRP A 195 0.33 11.93 -12.51
CA TRP A 195 -0.03 11.02 -11.42
C TRP A 195 0.09 11.68 -10.07
N GLN A 196 1.13 12.46 -9.83
CA GLN A 196 1.27 13.25 -8.61
C GLN A 196 0.04 14.14 -8.39
N GLN A 197 -0.35 14.93 -9.39
CA GLN A 197 -1.51 15.81 -9.28
C GLN A 197 -2.81 15.04 -9.02
N ARG A 198 -3.03 13.90 -9.67
CA ARG A 198 -4.22 13.08 -9.43
C ARG A 198 -4.31 12.55 -8.00
N VAL A 199 -3.18 12.08 -7.46
CA VAL A 199 -3.10 11.58 -6.08
C VAL A 199 -3.30 12.71 -5.07
N GLU A 200 -2.58 13.82 -5.23
CA GLU A 200 -2.66 14.96 -4.32
C GLU A 200 -4.03 15.65 -4.35
N ASN A 201 -4.65 15.77 -5.53
CA ASN A 201 -6.02 16.28 -5.67
C ASN A 201 -7.04 15.34 -5.00
N GLY A 202 -6.75 14.07 -4.87
CA GLY A 202 -7.54 13.08 -4.14
C GLY A 202 -7.30 13.06 -2.63
N GLY A 203 -6.42 13.94 -2.11
CA GLY A 203 -6.08 14.01 -0.67
C GLY A 203 -5.01 13.03 -0.22
N GLY A 204 -4.34 12.36 -1.14
CA GLY A 204 -3.19 11.49 -0.87
C GLY A 204 -1.87 12.27 -0.84
N SER A 205 -0.77 11.54 -0.58
CA SER A 205 0.60 12.04 -0.74
C SER A 205 1.36 11.21 -1.77
N TRP A 206 2.22 11.88 -2.55
CA TRP A 206 3.02 11.25 -3.61
C TRP A 206 4.51 11.22 -3.24
#